data_306d1e3a10a755a7c834f2772e988a9b
#
_entry.id   306d1e3a10a755a7c834f2772e988a9b
#
_cell.length_a   1.000
_cell.length_b   1.000
_cell.length_c   1.000
_cell.angle_alpha   90.00
_cell.angle_beta   90.00
_cell.angle_gamma   90.00
#
_symmetry.space_group_name_H-M   'P 1'
#
loop_
_entity.id
_entity.type
_entity.pdbx_description
1 polymer ?
#
loop_
_entity_poly.entity_id
_entity_poly.type
_entity_poly.pdbx_seq_one_letter_code
_entity_poly.pdbx_strand_id
1 'polypeptide(L)'
;MQWRGLLLGGRLSTLGRAGPLSCDVLDLQVTEHGPQVRVVTVGGEIDALTAPELDVLLTAQLAAASLVVVDLERVRFLGSAGLSVLFAATELATRENRYLWLVVPRRGMANRALEATGLGERFNVAETVAAALINSL
;
A
#
# COMPACT_ATOMS: atom_id res chain seq x y z
N MET A 1 9.67 9.42 12.76
CA MET A 1 8.40 9.79 12.13
C MET A 1 7.25 9.25 12.94
N GLN A 2 6.30 10.09 13.25
CA GLN A 2 5.19 9.73 14.13
C GLN A 2 3.91 9.46 13.34
N TRP A 3 3.95 8.48 12.52
CA TRP A 3 2.78 8.12 11.74
C TRP A 3 1.59 7.78 12.61
N ARG A 4 1.86 7.18 13.77
CA ARG A 4 0.80 6.75 14.66
C ARG A 4 -0.12 7.90 15.07
N GLY A 5 0.45 9.04 15.42
CA GLY A 5 -0.32 10.19 15.81
C GLY A 5 -1.16 10.76 14.68
N LEU A 6 -0.68 10.60 13.46
CA LEU A 6 -1.37 11.11 12.29
C LEU A 6 -2.47 10.18 11.80
N LEU A 7 -2.37 8.89 12.16
CA LEU A 7 -3.21 7.87 11.55
C LEU A 7 -4.32 7.38 12.45
N LEU A 8 -4.38 7.81 13.67
CA LEU A 8 -5.41 7.36 14.61
C LEU A 8 -6.79 7.77 14.13
N GLY A 9 -7.52 6.81 13.59
CA GLY A 9 -8.86 7.04 13.11
C GLY A 9 -8.94 8.02 11.97
N GLY A 10 -7.82 8.35 11.38
CA GLY A 10 -7.78 9.37 10.37
C GLY A 10 -7.31 8.89 9.03
N ARG A 11 -7.49 9.74 8.09
CA ARG A 11 -7.02 9.53 6.74
C ARG A 11 -5.72 10.31 6.56
N LEU A 12 -4.68 9.63 6.09
CA LEU A 12 -3.46 10.30 5.71
C LEU A 12 -3.62 10.71 4.25
N SER A 13 -3.73 12.00 4.01
CA SER A 13 -3.91 12.50 2.67
C SER A 13 -2.81 13.46 2.32
N THR A 14 -2.75 13.83 1.04
CA THR A 14 -1.75 14.74 0.53
C THR A 14 -2.22 16.18 0.69
N LEU A 15 -2.48 16.59 1.91
CA LEU A 15 -3.04 17.90 2.17
C LEU A 15 -2.22 19.05 1.61
N GLY A 16 -0.90 18.92 1.65
CA GLY A 16 -0.05 19.95 1.12
C GLY A 16 -0.18 20.15 -0.39
N ARG A 17 -0.78 19.17 -1.06
CA ARG A 17 -1.00 19.23 -2.49
C ARG A 17 -2.44 19.45 -2.84
N ALA A 18 -3.27 19.48 -1.85
CA ALA A 18 -4.70 19.65 -2.07
C ALA A 18 -4.96 20.97 -2.76
N GLY A 19 -5.66 20.91 -3.83
CA GLY A 19 -6.06 22.08 -4.59
C GLY A 19 -7.23 21.71 -5.44
N PRO A 20 -7.93 22.69 -5.94
CA PRO A 20 -9.14 22.42 -6.73
C PRO A 20 -8.86 21.62 -7.98
N LEU A 21 -7.63 21.66 -8.46
CA LEU A 21 -7.27 20.96 -9.69
C LEU A 21 -6.60 19.62 -9.44
N SER A 22 -6.51 19.23 -8.20
CA SER A 22 -5.80 18.01 -7.84
C SER A 22 -6.69 16.81 -8.13
N CYS A 23 -6.58 16.27 -9.33
CA CYS A 23 -7.31 15.06 -9.70
C CYS A 23 -6.53 13.82 -9.32
N ASP A 24 -5.24 13.98 -9.06
CA ASP A 24 -4.31 12.88 -8.84
C ASP A 24 -3.97 12.73 -7.39
N VAL A 25 -4.94 12.90 -6.53
CA VAL A 25 -4.72 12.78 -5.11
C VAL A 25 -4.54 11.32 -4.74
N LEU A 26 -3.47 11.04 -4.03
CA LEU A 26 -3.27 9.74 -3.43
C LEU A 26 -3.92 9.77 -2.06
N ASP A 27 -4.77 8.80 -1.83
CA ASP A 27 -5.51 8.70 -0.59
C ASP A 27 -4.96 7.53 0.21
N LEU A 28 -4.42 7.83 1.38
CA LEU A 28 -3.78 6.81 2.20
C LEU A 28 -4.45 6.76 3.56
N GLN A 29 -4.76 5.57 4.01
CA GLN A 29 -5.37 5.36 5.31
C GLN A 29 -4.76 4.13 5.95
N VAL A 30 -4.41 4.22 7.22
CA VAL A 30 -3.83 3.08 7.94
C VAL A 30 -4.77 2.67 9.06
N THR A 31 -5.01 1.38 9.15
CA THR A 31 -5.82 0.79 10.21
C THR A 31 -4.98 -0.23 10.95
N GLU A 32 -5.00 -0.17 12.27
CA GLU A 32 -4.30 -1.15 13.09
C GLU A 32 -5.22 -2.32 13.38
N HIS A 33 -4.70 -3.52 13.15
CA HIS A 33 -5.41 -4.76 13.46
C HIS A 33 -4.60 -5.53 14.50
N GLY A 34 -4.39 -4.90 15.65
CA GLY A 34 -3.54 -5.44 16.69
C GLY A 34 -2.18 -4.76 16.66
N PRO A 35 -1.29 -5.13 17.60
CA PRO A 35 -0.01 -4.41 17.75
C PRO A 35 0.95 -4.64 16.59
N GLN A 36 0.82 -5.76 15.87
CA GLN A 36 1.78 -6.12 14.85
C GLN A 36 1.20 -6.18 13.44
N VAL A 37 -0.02 -5.71 13.24
CA VAL A 37 -0.68 -5.79 11.94
C VAL A 37 -1.21 -4.42 11.54
N ARG A 38 -0.88 -4.01 10.33
CA ARG A 38 -1.37 -2.75 9.75
C ARG A 38 -1.98 -3.02 8.40
N VAL A 39 -3.10 -2.39 8.14
CA VAL A 39 -3.71 -2.40 6.82
C VAL A 39 -3.63 -0.99 6.26
N VAL A 40 -2.93 -0.86 5.15
CA VAL A 40 -2.77 0.42 4.45
C VAL A 40 -3.72 0.40 3.27
N THR A 41 -4.74 1.23 3.33
CA THR A 41 -5.71 1.34 2.24
C THR A 41 -5.27 2.48 1.34
N VAL A 42 -5.08 2.15 0.07
CA VAL A 42 -4.59 3.10 -0.92
C VAL A 42 -5.68 3.35 -1.94
N GLY A 43 -5.99 4.61 -2.19
CA GLY A 43 -6.94 4.98 -3.23
C GLY A 43 -6.34 6.02 -4.14
N GLY A 44 -6.89 6.11 -5.34
CA GLY A 44 -6.47 7.11 -6.29
C GLY A 44 -5.42 6.60 -7.26
N GLU A 45 -4.45 7.42 -7.55
CA GLU A 45 -3.47 7.13 -8.58
C GLU A 45 -2.07 7.09 -7.99
N ILE A 46 -1.36 6.01 -8.30
CA ILE A 46 0.02 5.85 -7.85
C ILE A 46 0.91 6.06 -9.09
N ASP A 47 1.46 7.24 -9.19
CA ASP A 47 2.33 7.63 -10.30
C ASP A 47 3.64 8.17 -9.76
N ALA A 48 4.46 8.76 -10.63
CA ALA A 48 5.77 9.25 -10.22
C ALA A 48 5.69 10.36 -9.17
N LEU A 49 4.60 11.11 -9.15
CA LEU A 49 4.45 12.20 -8.19
C LEU A 49 3.96 11.70 -6.83
N THR A 50 3.13 10.67 -6.81
CA THR A 50 2.52 10.18 -5.57
C THR A 50 3.28 9.01 -4.96
N ALA A 51 4.02 8.25 -5.75
CA ALA A 51 4.74 7.10 -5.25
C ALA A 51 5.66 7.38 -4.06
N PRO A 52 6.37 8.53 -4.01
CA PRO A 52 7.21 8.80 -2.83
C PRO A 52 6.44 8.86 -1.52
N GLU A 53 5.19 9.31 -1.54
CA GLU A 53 4.39 9.35 -0.33
C GLU A 53 4.05 7.94 0.15
N LEU A 54 3.73 7.07 -0.79
CA LEU A 54 3.46 5.68 -0.47
C LEU A 54 4.71 4.99 0.07
N ASP A 55 5.86 5.27 -0.54
CA ASP A 55 7.13 4.71 -0.10
C ASP A 55 7.44 5.07 1.36
N VAL A 56 7.28 6.33 1.71
CA VAL A 56 7.53 6.79 3.07
C VAL A 56 6.59 6.09 4.04
N LEU A 57 5.33 5.99 3.67
CA LEU A 57 4.34 5.36 4.55
C LEU A 57 4.63 3.89 4.75
N LEU A 58 4.89 3.15 3.68
CA LEU A 58 5.14 1.71 3.79
C LEU A 58 6.41 1.43 4.60
N THR A 59 7.45 2.22 4.39
CA THR A 59 8.68 2.08 5.15
C THR A 59 8.41 2.25 6.64
N ALA A 60 7.63 3.28 6.99
CA ALA A 60 7.29 3.53 8.38
C ALA A 60 6.46 2.41 8.99
N GLN A 61 5.49 1.89 8.25
CA GLN A 61 4.64 0.82 8.76
C GLN A 61 5.40 -0.48 8.91
N LEU A 62 6.30 -0.80 7.99
CA LEU A 62 7.12 -2.00 8.10
C LEU A 62 8.09 -1.92 9.29
N ALA A 63 8.49 -0.72 9.67
CA ALA A 63 9.32 -0.55 10.87
C ALA A 63 8.50 -0.77 12.14
N ALA A 64 7.20 -0.53 12.09
CA ALA A 64 6.35 -0.57 13.27
C ALA A 64 5.61 -1.89 13.48
N ALA A 65 5.46 -2.69 12.45
CA ALA A 65 4.63 -3.89 12.50
C ALA A 65 5.26 -5.02 11.72
N SER A 66 4.96 -6.26 12.13
CA SER A 66 5.51 -7.43 11.46
C SER A 66 4.72 -7.82 10.21
N LEU A 67 3.49 -7.34 10.08
CA LEU A 67 2.66 -7.60 8.90
C LEU A 67 2.02 -6.32 8.43
N VAL A 68 2.23 -6.01 7.16
CA VAL A 68 1.59 -4.88 6.51
C VAL A 68 0.82 -5.40 5.31
N VAL A 69 -0.47 -5.08 5.28
CA VAL A 69 -1.35 -5.44 4.18
C VAL A 69 -1.67 -4.16 3.42
N VAL A 70 -1.35 -4.14 2.15
CA VAL A 70 -1.59 -2.97 1.30
C VAL A 70 -2.82 -3.26 0.45
N ASP A 71 -3.90 -2.56 0.73
CA ASP A 71 -5.16 -2.75 0.02
C ASP A 71 -5.21 -1.81 -1.18
N LEU A 72 -5.15 -2.40 -2.37
CA LEU A 72 -5.12 -1.66 -3.62
C LEU A 72 -6.47 -1.67 -4.34
N GLU A 73 -7.53 -2.05 -3.64
CA GLU A 73 -8.85 -2.17 -4.24
C GLU A 73 -9.34 -0.85 -4.85
N ARG A 74 -9.00 0.27 -4.24
CA ARG A 74 -9.46 1.58 -4.68
C ARG A 74 -8.48 2.32 -5.58
N VAL A 75 -7.42 1.65 -5.97
CA VAL A 75 -6.43 2.25 -6.85
C VAL A 75 -6.99 2.29 -8.27
N ARG A 76 -6.96 3.46 -8.88
CA ARG A 76 -7.46 3.65 -10.24
C ARG A 76 -6.34 3.62 -11.28
N PHE A 77 -5.11 3.87 -10.85
CA PHE A 77 -3.96 3.83 -11.73
C PHE A 77 -2.73 3.41 -10.93
N LEU A 78 -1.98 2.48 -11.50
CA LEU A 78 -0.74 2.00 -10.88
C LEU A 78 0.33 1.98 -11.96
N GLY A 79 1.18 2.98 -11.95
CA GLY A 79 2.26 3.08 -12.91
C GLY A 79 3.53 2.39 -12.42
N SER A 80 4.56 2.46 -13.26
CA SER A 80 5.83 1.80 -12.94
C SER A 80 6.47 2.32 -11.66
N ALA A 81 6.30 3.60 -11.36
CA ALA A 81 6.84 4.17 -10.12
C ALA A 81 6.19 3.52 -8.90
N GLY A 82 4.87 3.30 -8.97
CA GLY A 82 4.16 2.63 -7.89
C GLY A 82 4.58 1.18 -7.75
N LEU A 83 4.72 0.47 -8.85
CA LEU A 83 5.19 -0.91 -8.83
C LEU A 83 6.57 -1.00 -8.21
N SER A 84 7.45 -0.05 -8.53
CA SER A 84 8.79 0.00 -7.95
C SER A 84 8.74 0.19 -6.44
N VAL A 85 7.86 1.04 -5.95
CA VAL A 85 7.70 1.25 -4.51
C VAL A 85 7.20 -0.03 -3.84
N LEU A 86 6.21 -0.68 -4.42
CA LEU A 86 5.67 -1.92 -3.85
C LEU A 86 6.73 -3.03 -3.85
N PHE A 87 7.51 -3.11 -4.90
CA PHE A 87 8.58 -4.09 -4.99
C PHE A 87 9.65 -3.81 -3.93
N ALA A 88 10.08 -2.56 -3.80
CA ALA A 88 11.06 -2.17 -2.80
C ALA A 88 10.57 -2.46 -1.39
N ALA A 89 9.29 -2.20 -1.13
CA ALA A 89 8.71 -2.49 0.18
C ALA A 89 8.71 -3.99 0.46
N THR A 90 8.44 -4.81 -0.55
CA THR A 90 8.46 -6.26 -0.41
C THR A 90 9.89 -6.74 -0.09
N GLU A 91 10.87 -6.18 -0.76
CA GLU A 91 12.27 -6.50 -0.50
C GLU A 91 12.67 -6.10 0.92
N LEU A 92 12.26 -4.92 1.34
CA LEU A 92 12.54 -4.44 2.69
C LEU A 92 11.91 -5.37 3.72
N ALA A 93 10.66 -5.77 3.50
CA ALA A 93 9.97 -6.68 4.41
C ALA A 93 10.77 -7.97 4.57
N THR A 94 11.23 -8.54 3.46
CA THR A 94 12.00 -9.77 3.49
C THR A 94 13.29 -9.59 4.29
N ARG A 95 14.01 -8.50 4.06
CA ARG A 95 15.26 -8.24 4.77
C ARG A 95 15.06 -8.07 6.26
N GLU A 96 13.91 -7.52 6.66
CA GLU A 96 13.63 -7.22 8.05
C GLU A 96 12.81 -8.30 8.74
N ASN A 97 12.61 -9.43 8.08
CA ASN A 97 11.79 -10.53 8.61
C ASN A 97 10.36 -10.08 8.89
N ARG A 98 9.83 -9.26 8.00
CA ARG A 98 8.46 -8.78 8.05
C ARG A 98 7.71 -9.37 6.88
N TYR A 99 6.39 -9.19 6.88
CA TYR A 99 5.54 -9.68 5.79
C TYR A 99 4.77 -8.54 5.18
N LEU A 100 4.72 -8.53 3.86
CA LEU A 100 3.94 -7.57 3.10
C LEU A 100 3.02 -8.35 2.17
N TRP A 101 1.74 -8.04 2.24
CA TRP A 101 0.73 -8.63 1.37
C TRP A 101 0.03 -7.53 0.61
N LEU A 102 -0.29 -7.80 -0.64
CA LEU A 102 -1.09 -6.90 -1.46
C LEU A 102 -2.49 -7.47 -1.61
N VAL A 103 -3.49 -6.62 -1.45
CA VAL A 103 -4.87 -6.99 -1.74
C VAL A 103 -5.18 -6.45 -3.12
N VAL A 104 -5.37 -7.38 -4.05
CA VAL A 104 -5.53 -7.05 -5.46
C VAL A 104 -6.75 -7.80 -5.97
N PRO A 105 -7.89 -7.12 -6.08
CA PRO A 105 -9.08 -7.75 -6.62
C PRO A 105 -8.82 -8.20 -8.06
N ARG A 106 -9.37 -9.38 -8.38
CA ARG A 106 -9.10 -10.00 -9.68
C ARG A 106 -9.39 -9.08 -10.87
N ARG A 107 -10.43 -8.26 -10.77
CA ARG A 107 -10.83 -7.37 -11.85
C ARG A 107 -10.36 -5.94 -11.67
N GLY A 108 -9.52 -5.69 -10.67
CA GLY A 108 -9.09 -4.33 -10.39
C GLY A 108 -7.96 -3.85 -11.30
N MET A 109 -7.76 -2.55 -11.28
CA MET A 109 -6.71 -1.92 -12.07
C MET A 109 -5.33 -2.41 -11.65
N ALA A 110 -5.14 -2.60 -10.35
CA ALA A 110 -3.84 -3.08 -9.84
C ALA A 110 -3.51 -4.46 -10.39
N ASN A 111 -4.51 -5.34 -10.48
CA ASN A 111 -4.26 -6.67 -11.02
C ASN A 111 -3.85 -6.61 -12.48
N ARG A 112 -4.47 -5.72 -13.25
CA ARG A 112 -4.08 -5.55 -14.65
C ARG A 112 -2.64 -5.08 -14.76
N ALA A 113 -2.22 -4.17 -13.91
CA ALA A 113 -0.84 -3.68 -13.92
C ALA A 113 0.13 -4.79 -13.58
N LEU A 114 -0.20 -5.63 -12.59
CA LEU A 114 0.65 -6.75 -12.22
C LEU A 114 0.73 -7.78 -13.32
N GLU A 115 -0.39 -8.09 -13.96
CA GLU A 115 -0.40 -9.05 -15.06
C GLU A 115 0.40 -8.54 -16.25
N ALA A 116 0.24 -7.26 -16.57
CA ALA A 116 0.92 -6.67 -17.71
C ALA A 116 2.44 -6.71 -17.58
N THR A 117 2.94 -6.63 -16.35
CA THR A 117 4.38 -6.60 -16.09
C THR A 117 4.95 -7.97 -15.72
N GLY A 118 4.09 -8.96 -15.45
CA GLY A 118 4.53 -10.27 -14.99
C GLY A 118 5.08 -10.26 -13.58
N LEU A 119 4.87 -9.21 -12.82
CA LEU A 119 5.45 -9.09 -11.48
C LEU A 119 4.56 -9.67 -10.39
N GLY A 120 3.38 -10.16 -10.73
CA GLY A 120 2.46 -10.69 -9.71
C GLY A 120 3.06 -11.79 -8.85
N GLU A 121 3.94 -12.60 -9.42
CA GLU A 121 4.55 -13.70 -8.67
C GLU A 121 5.59 -13.25 -7.66
N ARG A 122 6.02 -12.00 -7.76
CA ARG A 122 7.00 -11.44 -6.83
C ARG A 122 6.36 -10.93 -5.54
N PHE A 123 5.04 -10.92 -5.48
CA PHE A 123 4.32 -10.39 -4.34
C PHE A 123 3.46 -11.46 -3.69
N ASN A 124 3.19 -11.30 -2.41
CA ASN A 124 2.16 -12.08 -1.74
C ASN A 124 0.84 -11.36 -2.02
N VAL A 125 -0.05 -12.01 -2.73
CA VAL A 125 -1.27 -11.38 -3.21
C VAL A 125 -2.49 -12.12 -2.70
N ALA A 126 -3.51 -11.38 -2.29
CA ALA A 126 -4.81 -11.93 -1.91
C ALA A 126 -5.89 -11.06 -2.55
N GLU A 127 -7.09 -11.60 -2.68
CA GLU A 127 -8.17 -10.85 -3.30
C GLU A 127 -8.90 -9.93 -2.32
N THR A 128 -8.80 -10.22 -1.02
CA THR A 128 -9.46 -9.42 0.00
C THR A 128 -8.52 -9.25 1.19
N VAL A 129 -8.82 -8.24 2.01
CA VAL A 129 -8.06 -8.02 3.24
C VAL A 129 -8.18 -9.23 4.15
N ALA A 130 -9.38 -9.79 4.27
CA ALA A 130 -9.60 -10.96 5.13
C ALA A 130 -8.74 -12.13 4.67
N ALA A 131 -8.65 -12.38 3.36
CA ALA A 131 -7.84 -13.46 2.84
C ALA A 131 -6.35 -13.22 3.12
N ALA A 132 -5.88 -11.98 2.99
CA ALA A 132 -4.49 -11.65 3.29
C ALA A 132 -4.17 -11.92 4.75
N LEU A 133 -5.06 -11.52 5.65
CA LEU A 133 -4.85 -11.72 7.08
C LEU A 133 -4.82 -13.20 7.44
N ILE A 134 -5.71 -13.99 6.83
CA ILE A 134 -5.76 -15.43 7.07
C ILE A 134 -4.52 -16.13 6.52
N ASN A 135 -4.14 -15.79 5.29
CA ASN A 135 -3.02 -16.47 4.64
C ASN A 135 -1.67 -16.15 5.26
N SER A 136 -1.58 -15.05 5.99
CA SER A 136 -0.34 -14.64 6.61
C SER A 136 -0.13 -15.23 7.99
N LEU A 137 -1.09 -16.00 8.49
CA LEU A 137 -0.96 -16.63 9.81
C LEU A 137 0.06 -17.76 9.85
#